data_898e6bd53e25b81e013b29246a88a71e
#
_entry.id   898e6bd53e25b81e013b29246a88a71e
#
_cell.length_a   1.000
_cell.length_b   1.000
_cell.length_c   1.000
_cell.angle_alpha   90.00
_cell.angle_beta   90.00
_cell.angle_gamma   90.00
#
_symmetry.space_group_name_H-M   'P 1'
#
loop_
_entity.id
_entity.type
_entity.pdbx_description
1 polymer ?
#
loop_
_entity_poly.entity_id
_entity_poly.type
_entity_poly.pdbx_seq_one_letter_code
_entity_poly.pdbx_strand_id
1 'polypeptide(L)'
;CIVGCEDDKTYKILKDCHGSYPDEFVRLTPSEAEFCKYFNNVYNAMLIIFANSFYEACKHKDVDYTNVKNAVVKRKHIHSNYLECNDNFRGFGGMCLPKDVSAMAKLMEDSDVDFFDDLLDENSKYRVTVFKGMRK
;
A
#
# COMPACT_ATOMS: atom_id res chain seq x y z
N CYS A 1 -10.90 1.67 -13.75
CA CYS A 1 -10.25 0.45 -14.24
C CYS A 1 -8.98 0.80 -15.03
N ILE A 2 -7.85 0.15 -14.72
CA ILE A 2 -6.60 0.27 -15.47
C ILE A 2 -6.50 -0.93 -16.41
N VAL A 3 -6.28 -0.69 -17.70
CA VAL A 3 -6.22 -1.71 -18.73
C VAL A 3 -4.86 -1.65 -19.43
N GLY A 4 -4.04 -2.68 -19.23
CA GLY A 4 -2.76 -2.85 -19.90
C GLY A 4 -2.92 -3.56 -21.23
N CYS A 5 -2.93 -2.81 -22.34
CA CYS A 5 -2.98 -3.39 -23.69
C CYS A 5 -2.45 -2.40 -24.74
N GLU A 6 -1.87 -2.94 -25.82
CA GLU A 6 -1.27 -2.12 -26.87
C GLU A 6 -2.24 -1.81 -28.02
N ASP A 7 -3.19 -2.71 -28.32
CA ASP A 7 -4.08 -2.58 -29.46
C ASP A 7 -5.53 -2.17 -29.09
N ASP A 8 -6.18 -1.47 -30.01
CA ASP A 8 -7.53 -0.92 -29.83
C ASP A 8 -8.62 -2.01 -29.71
N LYS A 9 -8.42 -3.13 -30.39
CA LYS A 9 -9.39 -4.22 -30.39
C LYS A 9 -9.47 -4.87 -29.00
N THR A 10 -8.30 -5.19 -28.41
CA THR A 10 -8.21 -5.75 -27.06
C THR A 10 -8.74 -4.76 -26.03
N TYR A 11 -8.39 -3.47 -26.14
CA TYR A 11 -8.91 -2.45 -25.23
C TYR A 11 -10.45 -2.38 -25.28
N LYS A 12 -11.02 -2.38 -26.48
CA LYS A 12 -12.47 -2.35 -26.65
C LYS A 12 -13.14 -3.58 -26.04
N ILE A 13 -12.62 -4.78 -26.29
CA ILE A 13 -13.16 -6.02 -25.72
C ILE A 13 -13.17 -5.96 -24.20
N LEU A 14 -12.05 -5.56 -23.58
CA LEU A 14 -11.92 -5.48 -22.11
C LEU A 14 -12.89 -4.44 -21.53
N LYS A 15 -13.01 -3.28 -22.19
CA LYS A 15 -13.96 -2.24 -21.78
C LYS A 15 -15.41 -2.73 -21.87
N ASP A 16 -15.77 -3.39 -22.98
CA ASP A 16 -17.11 -3.93 -23.18
C ASP A 16 -17.45 -5.03 -22.15
N CYS A 17 -16.46 -5.88 -21.78
CA CYS A 17 -16.63 -6.89 -20.74
C CYS A 17 -16.90 -6.30 -19.35
N HIS A 18 -16.31 -5.16 -19.02
CA HIS A 18 -16.52 -4.48 -17.74
C HIS A 18 -17.78 -3.60 -17.73
N GLY A 19 -18.29 -3.24 -18.91
CA GLY A 19 -19.47 -2.41 -19.06
C GLY A 19 -19.37 -1.07 -18.36
N SER A 20 -20.40 -0.71 -17.62
CA SER A 20 -20.48 0.54 -16.85
C SER A 20 -20.01 0.41 -15.38
N TYR A 21 -19.44 -0.74 -14.98
CA TYR A 21 -19.04 -0.96 -13.60
C TYR A 21 -17.94 0.00 -13.13
N PRO A 22 -16.85 0.24 -13.90
CA PRO A 22 -15.89 1.28 -13.56
C PRO A 22 -16.36 2.66 -14.01
N ASP A 23 -16.20 3.67 -13.15
CA ASP A 23 -16.48 5.08 -13.50
C ASP A 23 -15.55 5.58 -14.60
N GLU A 24 -14.31 5.09 -14.64
CA GLU A 24 -13.27 5.52 -15.57
C GLU A 24 -12.42 4.34 -16.04
N PHE A 25 -11.97 4.42 -17.30
CA PHE A 25 -10.99 3.49 -17.88
C PHE A 25 -9.72 4.23 -18.28
N VAL A 26 -8.59 3.78 -17.74
CA VAL A 26 -7.27 4.27 -18.13
C VAL A 26 -6.54 3.19 -18.90
N ARG A 27 -6.18 3.49 -20.16
CA ARG A 27 -5.38 2.59 -20.99
C ARG A 27 -3.90 2.88 -20.80
N LEU A 28 -3.14 1.84 -20.56
CA LEU A 28 -1.68 1.87 -20.40
C LEU A 28 -1.06 0.72 -21.20
N THR A 29 0.26 0.73 -21.37
CA THR A 29 0.97 -0.48 -21.78
C THR A 29 0.86 -1.56 -20.70
N PRO A 30 1.04 -2.85 -21.03
CA PRO A 30 1.02 -3.92 -20.03
C PRO A 30 1.97 -3.68 -18.86
N SER A 31 3.20 -3.24 -19.16
CA SER A 31 4.21 -2.95 -18.12
C SER A 31 3.80 -1.79 -17.21
N GLU A 32 3.28 -0.70 -17.77
CA GLU A 32 2.81 0.44 -16.97
C GLU A 32 1.63 0.06 -16.07
N ALA A 33 0.70 -0.76 -16.57
CA ALA A 33 -0.43 -1.24 -15.78
C ALA A 33 0.03 -2.13 -14.61
N GLU A 34 1.05 -2.97 -14.83
CA GLU A 34 1.66 -3.76 -13.77
C GLU A 34 2.36 -2.87 -12.72
N PHE A 35 3.11 -1.87 -13.16
CA PHE A 35 3.73 -0.91 -12.24
C PHE A 35 2.69 -0.10 -11.45
N CYS A 36 1.54 0.24 -12.02
CA CYS A 36 0.45 0.87 -11.26
C CYS A 36 -0.02 0.00 -10.09
N LYS A 37 -0.09 -1.32 -10.28
CA LYS A 37 -0.43 -2.27 -9.21
C LYS A 37 0.64 -2.28 -8.11
N TYR A 38 1.92 -2.38 -8.46
CA TYR A 38 3.01 -2.32 -7.48
C TYR A 38 3.00 -0.98 -6.74
N PHE A 39 2.87 0.13 -7.46
CA PHE A 39 2.80 1.46 -6.87
C PHE A 39 1.70 1.54 -5.80
N ASN A 40 0.47 1.09 -6.12
CA ASN A 40 -0.63 1.11 -5.17
C ASN A 40 -0.34 0.28 -3.91
N ASN A 41 0.20 -0.93 -4.07
CA ASN A 41 0.43 -1.82 -2.95
C ASN A 41 1.61 -1.36 -2.08
N VAL A 42 2.68 -0.88 -2.68
CA VAL A 42 3.81 -0.30 -1.96
C VAL A 42 3.39 0.99 -1.23
N TYR A 43 2.60 1.84 -1.87
CA TYR A 43 2.05 3.04 -1.24
C TYR A 43 1.23 2.69 0.01
N ASN A 44 0.37 1.68 -0.08
CA ASN A 44 -0.41 1.22 1.07
C ASN A 44 0.48 0.64 2.19
N ALA A 45 1.50 -0.14 1.84
CA ALA A 45 2.47 -0.67 2.79
C ALA A 45 3.25 0.46 3.48
N MET A 46 3.68 1.47 2.72
CA MET A 46 4.35 2.66 3.25
C MET A 46 3.46 3.42 4.25
N LEU A 47 2.17 3.62 3.94
CA LEU A 47 1.25 4.29 4.86
C LEU A 47 1.11 3.53 6.18
N ILE A 48 1.08 2.19 6.14
CA ILE A 48 1.01 1.37 7.35
C ILE A 48 2.29 1.55 8.19
N ILE A 49 3.47 1.49 7.58
CA ILE A 49 4.74 1.68 8.29
C ILE A 49 4.87 3.10 8.82
N PHE A 50 4.47 4.10 8.04
CA PHE A 50 4.41 5.49 8.51
C PHE A 50 3.53 5.63 9.74
N ALA A 51 2.31 5.06 9.73
CA ALA A 51 1.40 5.07 10.87
C ALA A 51 2.02 4.39 12.10
N ASN A 52 2.71 3.25 11.92
CA ASN A 52 3.38 2.54 13.00
C ASN A 52 4.52 3.38 13.61
N SER A 53 5.33 4.02 12.77
CA SER A 53 6.44 4.87 13.23
C SER A 53 5.92 6.09 14.00
N PHE A 54 4.85 6.71 13.52
CA PHE A 54 4.20 7.83 14.22
C PHE A 54 3.53 7.40 15.52
N TYR A 55 2.93 6.21 15.56
CA TYR A 55 2.39 5.64 16.79
C TYR A 55 3.49 5.47 17.84
N GLU A 56 4.66 4.93 17.48
CA GLU A 56 5.79 4.82 18.41
C GLU A 56 6.31 6.19 18.86
N ALA A 57 6.39 7.17 17.98
CA ALA A 57 6.78 8.53 18.32
C ALA A 57 5.80 9.16 19.32
N CYS A 58 4.49 9.00 19.10
CA CYS A 58 3.45 9.46 20.02
C CYS A 58 3.59 8.79 21.40
N LYS A 59 3.75 7.47 21.40
CA LYS A 59 3.93 6.68 22.60
C LYS A 59 5.17 7.11 23.40
N HIS A 60 6.27 7.37 22.72
CA HIS A 60 7.50 7.87 23.34
C HIS A 60 7.33 9.24 24.00
N LYS A 61 6.40 10.06 23.55
CA LYS A 61 6.11 11.41 24.08
C LYS A 61 4.84 11.50 24.92
N ASP A 62 4.22 10.36 25.27
CA ASP A 62 2.95 10.29 26.00
C ASP A 62 1.83 11.10 25.31
N VAL A 63 1.76 10.98 23.97
CA VAL A 63 0.77 11.62 23.11
C VAL A 63 -0.20 10.56 22.59
N ASP A 64 -1.50 10.87 22.57
CA ASP A 64 -2.50 9.97 21.98
C ASP A 64 -2.45 10.04 20.45
N TYR A 65 -1.97 8.95 19.83
CA TYR A 65 -1.92 8.79 18.39
C TYR A 65 -3.28 8.92 17.71
N THR A 66 -4.33 8.38 18.34
CA THR A 66 -5.70 8.41 17.79
C THR A 66 -6.18 9.85 17.63
N ASN A 67 -5.92 10.69 18.61
CA ASN A 67 -6.26 12.11 18.54
C ASN A 67 -5.46 12.82 17.45
N VAL A 68 -4.16 12.54 17.33
CA VAL A 68 -3.31 13.09 16.27
C VAL A 68 -3.82 12.67 14.89
N LYS A 69 -4.03 11.36 14.68
CA LYS A 69 -4.58 10.83 13.43
C LYS A 69 -5.92 11.47 13.08
N ASN A 70 -6.87 11.51 14.02
CA ASN A 70 -8.19 12.06 13.78
C ASN A 70 -8.16 13.56 13.45
N ALA A 71 -7.19 14.30 13.96
CA ALA A 71 -6.98 15.70 13.62
C ALA A 71 -6.42 15.88 12.19
N VAL A 72 -5.37 15.13 11.83
CA VAL A 72 -4.71 15.29 10.53
C VAL A 72 -5.56 14.82 9.36
N VAL A 73 -6.40 13.78 9.53
CA VAL A 73 -7.32 13.31 8.47
C VAL A 73 -8.47 14.29 8.16
N LYS A 74 -8.60 15.39 8.91
CA LYS A 74 -9.48 16.50 8.51
C LYS A 74 -8.92 17.32 7.34
N ARG A 75 -7.65 17.17 7.02
CA ARG A 75 -7.03 17.81 5.85
C ARG A 75 -7.43 17.03 4.59
N LYS A 76 -7.91 17.73 3.56
CA LYS A 76 -8.49 17.14 2.34
C LYS A 76 -7.54 16.18 1.59
N HIS A 77 -6.23 16.33 1.75
CA HIS A 77 -5.22 15.50 1.07
C HIS A 77 -4.70 14.31 1.91
N ILE A 78 -5.21 14.14 3.14
CA ILE A 78 -4.84 13.02 4.01
C ILE A 78 -6.07 12.14 4.21
N HIS A 79 -6.01 10.93 3.66
CA HIS A 79 -7.05 9.93 3.84
C HIS A 79 -6.75 9.05 5.05
N SER A 80 -7.80 8.56 5.71
CA SER A 80 -7.67 7.68 6.90
C SER A 80 -7.24 6.25 6.56
N ASN A 81 -7.34 5.86 5.29
CA ASN A 81 -7.03 4.51 4.86
C ASN A 81 -5.58 4.14 5.22
N TYR A 82 -5.40 2.94 5.79
CA TYR A 82 -4.11 2.39 6.21
C TYR A 82 -3.39 3.15 7.36
N LEU A 83 -4.03 4.14 7.98
CA LEU A 83 -3.47 4.88 9.12
C LEU A 83 -3.92 4.34 10.49
N GLU A 84 -4.73 3.28 10.53
CA GLU A 84 -5.08 2.64 11.81
C GLU A 84 -3.87 1.92 12.39
N CYS A 85 -3.57 2.23 13.66
CA CYS A 85 -2.47 1.62 14.40
C CYS A 85 -2.77 1.61 15.90
N ASN A 86 -2.48 0.49 16.56
CA ASN A 86 -2.54 0.32 18.01
C ASN A 86 -1.65 -0.86 18.43
N ASP A 87 -1.51 -1.14 19.71
CA ASP A 87 -0.62 -2.21 20.19
C ASP A 87 -0.92 -3.62 19.65
N ASN A 88 -2.17 -3.85 19.21
CA ASN A 88 -2.60 -5.15 18.66
C ASN A 88 -2.74 -5.15 17.13
N PHE A 89 -2.55 -4.01 16.47
CA PHE A 89 -2.72 -3.85 15.03
C PHE A 89 -1.54 -3.07 14.44
N ARG A 90 -0.51 -3.81 14.07
CA ARG A 90 0.79 -3.29 13.62
C ARG A 90 1.26 -4.00 12.36
N GLY A 91 2.03 -3.28 11.55
CA GLY A 91 2.66 -3.80 10.35
C GLY A 91 1.67 -4.11 9.24
N PHE A 92 2.21 -4.47 8.08
CA PHE A 92 1.43 -4.96 6.95
C PHE A 92 1.64 -6.46 6.73
N GLY A 93 0.59 -7.11 6.29
CA GLY A 93 0.57 -8.56 6.06
C GLY A 93 -0.35 -8.92 4.90
N GLY A 94 -0.88 -10.15 4.95
CA GLY A 94 -1.69 -10.72 3.87
C GLY A 94 -0.84 -11.19 2.70
N MET A 95 -1.51 -11.55 1.61
CA MET A 95 -0.85 -12.15 0.44
C MET A 95 -0.26 -11.12 -0.52
N CYS A 96 -0.78 -9.88 -0.51
CA CYS A 96 -0.46 -8.89 -1.54
C CYS A 96 0.69 -7.96 -1.14
N LEU A 97 0.56 -7.25 0.00
CA LEU A 97 1.53 -6.21 0.34
C LEU A 97 2.95 -6.74 0.54
N PRO A 98 3.20 -7.80 1.36
CA PRO A 98 4.56 -8.32 1.52
C PRO A 98 5.16 -8.81 0.21
N LYS A 99 4.38 -9.51 -0.60
CA LYS A 99 4.82 -10.05 -1.88
C LYS A 99 5.21 -8.94 -2.87
N ASP A 100 4.39 -7.90 -2.98
CA ASP A 100 4.63 -6.85 -3.96
C ASP A 100 5.77 -5.90 -3.51
N VAL A 101 5.92 -5.63 -2.21
CA VAL A 101 7.10 -4.92 -1.70
C VAL A 101 8.37 -5.74 -1.93
N SER A 102 8.35 -7.07 -1.64
CA SER A 102 9.51 -7.94 -1.89
C SER A 102 9.87 -8.04 -3.37
N ALA A 103 8.87 -8.03 -4.27
CA ALA A 103 9.12 -8.02 -5.71
C ALA A 103 9.82 -6.72 -6.15
N MET A 104 9.43 -5.58 -5.58
CA MET A 104 10.09 -4.29 -5.86
C MET A 104 11.50 -4.22 -5.27
N ALA A 105 11.73 -4.72 -4.04
CA ALA A 105 13.05 -4.84 -3.44
C ALA A 105 13.98 -5.68 -4.35
N LYS A 106 13.50 -6.85 -4.79
CA LYS A 106 14.27 -7.70 -5.71
C LYS A 106 14.53 -7.06 -7.07
N LEU A 107 13.58 -6.29 -7.59
CA LEU A 107 13.76 -5.57 -8.85
C LEU A 107 14.86 -4.51 -8.75
N MET A 108 15.04 -3.92 -7.57
CA MET A 108 15.96 -2.81 -7.32
C MET A 108 17.27 -3.24 -6.62
N GLU A 109 17.52 -4.55 -6.45
CA GLU A 109 18.68 -5.05 -5.67
C GLU A 109 20.05 -4.62 -6.22
N ASP A 110 20.14 -4.33 -7.52
CA ASP A 110 21.37 -3.85 -8.16
C ASP A 110 21.41 -2.31 -8.30
N SER A 111 20.54 -1.59 -7.59
CA SER A 111 20.45 -0.12 -7.60
C SER A 111 20.75 0.47 -6.22
N ASP A 112 20.93 1.79 -6.17
CA ASP A 112 21.12 2.54 -4.91
C ASP A 112 19.78 2.88 -4.21
N VAL A 113 18.71 2.11 -4.46
CA VAL A 113 17.37 2.34 -3.88
C VAL A 113 17.08 1.32 -2.80
N ASP A 114 17.30 1.68 -1.54
CA ASP A 114 17.07 0.82 -0.38
C ASP A 114 15.62 0.90 0.18
N PHE A 115 14.80 1.79 -0.34
CA PHE A 115 13.47 2.10 0.20
C PHE A 115 12.57 0.88 0.40
N PHE A 116 12.59 -0.08 -0.52
CA PHE A 116 11.72 -1.27 -0.45
C PHE A 116 12.21 -2.26 0.59
N ASP A 117 13.53 -2.42 0.73
CA ASP A 117 14.15 -3.23 1.77
C ASP A 117 13.93 -2.61 3.14
N ASP A 118 14.08 -1.30 3.29
CA ASP A 118 13.80 -0.56 4.51
C ASP A 118 12.35 -0.75 4.98
N LEU A 119 11.38 -0.76 4.04
CA LEU A 119 9.98 -1.04 4.36
C LEU A 119 9.78 -2.47 4.90
N LEU A 120 10.44 -3.46 4.31
CA LEU A 120 10.38 -4.85 4.74
C LEU A 120 11.04 -5.03 6.11
N ASP A 121 12.18 -4.41 6.31
CA ASP A 121 12.93 -4.46 7.57
C ASP A 121 12.14 -3.81 8.70
N GLU A 122 11.57 -2.63 8.47
CA GLU A 122 10.72 -1.98 9.45
C GLU A 122 9.48 -2.83 9.77
N ASN A 123 8.83 -3.40 8.73
CA ASN A 123 7.68 -4.27 8.91
C ASN A 123 8.02 -5.54 9.72
N SER A 124 9.25 -6.04 9.60
CA SER A 124 9.69 -7.25 10.30
C SER A 124 9.61 -7.15 11.81
N LYS A 125 9.70 -5.94 12.35
CA LYS A 125 9.57 -5.62 13.79
C LYS A 125 8.18 -5.93 14.34
N TYR A 126 7.16 -5.98 13.46
CA TYR A 126 5.75 -6.14 13.82
C TYR A 126 5.15 -7.53 13.51
N ARG A 127 5.98 -8.53 13.24
CA ARG A 127 5.53 -9.89 12.84
C ARG A 127 4.50 -10.52 13.78
N VAL A 128 4.59 -10.25 15.08
CA VAL A 128 3.71 -10.86 16.08
C VAL A 128 2.30 -10.29 16.00
N THR A 129 2.12 -9.07 15.53
CA THR A 129 0.81 -8.39 15.48
C THR A 129 0.14 -8.49 14.13
N VAL A 130 0.91 -8.53 13.03
CA VAL A 130 0.41 -8.64 11.65
C VAL A 130 -0.54 -9.83 11.45
N PHE A 131 -0.29 -10.94 12.12
CA PHE A 131 -1.07 -12.17 11.96
C PHE A 131 -2.19 -12.36 12.99
N LYS A 132 -2.24 -11.55 14.06
CA LYS A 132 -3.29 -11.68 15.09
C LYS A 132 -4.68 -11.23 14.64
N GLY A 133 -4.77 -10.35 13.66
CA GLY A 133 -6.03 -9.81 13.15
C GLY A 133 -6.46 -10.31 11.78
N MET A 134 -5.64 -11.11 11.10
CA MET A 134 -5.89 -11.51 9.72
C MET A 134 -6.28 -12.98 9.61
N ARG A 135 -7.58 -13.16 9.47
CA ARG A 135 -8.26 -14.38 9.00
C ARG A 135 -7.94 -15.67 9.78
N LYS A 136 -8.87 -16.03 10.63
CA LYS A 136 -9.22 -17.44 10.81
C LYS A 136 -9.92 -17.95 9.56
#